data_d544428f8995da6f4df0bedd7141c251
#
_entry.id   d544428f8995da6f4df0bedd7141c251
#
_cell.length_a   1.000
_cell.length_b   1.000
_cell.length_c   1.000
_cell.angle_alpha   90.00
_cell.angle_beta   90.00
_cell.angle_gamma   90.00
#
_symmetry.space_group_name_H-M   'P 1'
#
loop_
_entity.id
_entity.type
_entity.pdbx_description
1 polymer ?
#
loop_
_entity_poly.entity_id
_entity_poly.type
_entity_poly.pdbx_seq_one_letter_code
_entity_poly.pdbx_strand_id
1 'polypeptide(L)'
;MGQQGYKVIEGLPSQMPYQVYYQEGVYAVRDADGRERPLKYYAVIPTQGNPMGSRGNDSLRFPTVVYCQGSGWHQQWLWHHFAHHVRLAERGFVVVSVEVRPYGEMVFPGEVDDFLDAVQFVHEHAAELRVDTTRIAFWGDSSGAHTALMAAYTAEAALMPRCVVDWYGPADLELLSTQRSTMELHGPESPAGRLLGGIELADHLDLARKASPVGYVAPDATIPPTLIMHGGADPFLPFEQSVSLYERLRDANKEVEFYRMEGDGHGGGAFDNVAVLDIVEEFLRRQLG
;
A
#
# COMPACT_ATOMS: atom_id res chain seq x y z
N MET A 1 8.77 1.93 -60.37
CA MET A 1 8.25 2.54 -59.12
C MET A 1 8.86 1.77 -57.96
N GLY A 2 9.77 2.39 -57.26
CA GLY A 2 10.47 1.73 -56.14
C GLY A 2 9.47 1.45 -55.03
N GLN A 3 9.46 0.23 -54.49
CA GLN A 3 8.75 -0.14 -53.30
C GLN A 3 9.21 0.79 -52.17
N GLN A 4 8.28 1.59 -51.62
CA GLN A 4 8.57 2.36 -50.41
C GLN A 4 8.95 1.37 -49.30
N GLY A 5 10.16 1.52 -48.75
CA GLY A 5 10.72 0.60 -47.76
C GLY A 5 10.12 0.67 -46.35
N TYR A 6 8.91 1.21 -46.18
CA TYR A 6 8.22 1.28 -44.91
C TYR A 6 6.93 0.45 -44.91
N LYS A 7 6.55 -0.03 -43.73
CA LYS A 7 5.27 -0.71 -43.47
C LYS A 7 4.27 0.30 -42.98
N VAL A 8 3.04 0.21 -43.46
CA VAL A 8 1.92 1.06 -42.99
C VAL A 8 1.13 0.29 -41.94
N ILE A 9 0.85 0.94 -40.81
CA ILE A 9 -0.08 0.47 -39.79
C ILE A 9 -1.24 1.47 -39.84
N GLU A 10 -2.45 0.96 -40.06
CA GLU A 10 -3.66 1.77 -39.98
C GLU A 10 -3.88 2.27 -38.56
N GLY A 11 -4.51 3.44 -38.40
CA GLY A 11 -4.76 4.03 -37.10
C GLY A 11 -5.61 3.09 -36.21
N LEU A 12 -5.06 2.74 -35.07
CA LEU A 12 -5.75 1.95 -34.05
C LEU A 12 -6.24 2.87 -32.92
N PRO A 13 -7.45 2.67 -32.38
CA PRO A 13 -7.88 3.39 -31.21
C PRO A 13 -6.99 3.05 -30.02
N SER A 14 -6.77 4.01 -29.13
CA SER A 14 -6.10 3.75 -27.86
C SER A 14 -6.92 2.77 -27.03
N GLN A 15 -6.27 1.74 -26.49
CA GLN A 15 -6.89 0.79 -25.56
C GLN A 15 -6.90 1.29 -24.12
N MET A 16 -6.02 2.25 -23.80
CA MET A 16 -5.94 2.84 -22.48
C MET A 16 -6.64 4.19 -22.43
N PRO A 17 -7.55 4.41 -21.45
CA PRO A 17 -8.33 5.64 -21.35
C PRO A 17 -7.47 6.85 -21.01
N TYR A 18 -6.32 6.63 -20.36
CA TYR A 18 -5.44 7.70 -19.90
C TYR A 18 -4.00 7.46 -20.32
N GLN A 19 -3.30 8.54 -20.62
CA GLN A 19 -1.85 8.61 -20.55
C GLN A 19 -1.45 8.90 -19.11
N VAL A 20 -0.18 8.70 -18.77
CA VAL A 20 0.31 8.94 -17.41
C VAL A 20 1.57 9.80 -17.44
N TYR A 21 1.76 10.55 -16.37
CA TYR A 21 3.05 11.17 -16.04
C TYR A 21 3.36 10.86 -14.58
N TYR A 22 4.61 11.01 -14.20
CA TYR A 22 5.00 10.87 -12.81
C TYR A 22 5.54 12.18 -12.26
N GLN A 23 5.41 12.33 -10.95
CA GLN A 23 5.94 13.43 -10.16
C GLN A 23 6.56 12.83 -8.91
N GLU A 24 7.68 13.38 -8.46
CA GLU A 24 8.33 12.99 -7.22
C GLU A 24 8.66 14.21 -6.38
N GLY A 25 8.81 14.01 -5.07
CA GLY A 25 9.13 15.09 -4.16
C GLY A 25 9.34 14.61 -2.74
N VAL A 26 9.34 15.56 -1.82
CA VAL A 26 9.44 15.36 -0.38
C VAL A 26 8.12 15.78 0.24
N TYR A 27 7.49 14.89 1.02
CA TYR A 27 6.23 15.19 1.70
C TYR A 27 6.45 15.64 3.16
N ALA A 28 7.54 15.21 3.78
CA ALA A 28 7.90 15.62 5.13
C ALA A 28 9.42 15.62 5.32
N VAL A 29 9.90 16.33 6.34
CA VAL A 29 11.29 16.28 6.78
C VAL A 29 11.27 15.95 8.27
N ARG A 30 12.05 14.95 8.66
CA ARG A 30 12.23 14.52 10.05
C ARG A 30 13.60 14.93 10.56
N ASP A 31 13.75 15.03 11.87
CA ASP A 31 15.06 15.06 12.51
C ASP A 31 15.54 13.62 12.74
N ALA A 32 16.72 13.31 12.29
CA ALA A 32 17.41 12.05 12.53
C ALA A 32 18.79 12.38 13.11
N ASP A 33 18.88 12.41 14.44
CA ASP A 33 20.11 12.73 15.19
C ASP A 33 20.75 14.08 14.79
N GLY A 34 19.91 15.12 14.64
CA GLY A 34 20.34 16.46 14.26
C GLY A 34 20.62 16.62 12.76
N ARG A 35 20.16 15.69 11.93
CA ARG A 35 20.24 15.76 10.47
C ARG A 35 18.84 15.77 9.86
N GLU A 36 18.64 16.57 8.84
CA GLU A 36 17.42 16.53 8.05
C GLU A 36 17.30 15.20 7.30
N ARG A 37 16.18 14.51 7.55
CA ARG A 37 15.79 13.25 6.88
C ARG A 37 14.54 13.53 6.05
N PRO A 38 14.68 13.81 4.74
CA PRO A 38 13.54 13.97 3.87
C PRO A 38 12.84 12.63 3.63
N LEU A 39 11.52 12.62 3.77
CA LEU A 39 10.64 11.51 3.41
C LEU A 39 10.05 11.79 2.04
N LYS A 40 10.25 10.85 1.12
CA LYS A 40 9.96 11.03 -0.29
C LYS A 40 8.65 10.38 -0.70
N TYR A 41 8.10 10.87 -1.78
CA TYR A 41 7.02 10.22 -2.52
C TYR A 41 7.30 10.26 -4.02
N TYR A 42 6.64 9.38 -4.76
CA TYR A 42 6.31 9.61 -6.14
C TYR A 42 4.83 9.40 -6.39
N ALA A 43 4.27 10.10 -7.37
CA ALA A 43 2.91 9.94 -7.82
C ALA A 43 2.89 9.59 -9.32
N VAL A 44 2.08 8.60 -9.69
CA VAL A 44 1.73 8.30 -11.09
C VAL A 44 0.32 8.83 -11.32
N ILE A 45 0.19 9.78 -12.24
CA ILE A 45 -0.98 10.63 -12.39
C ILE A 45 -1.58 10.47 -13.78
N PRO A 46 -2.88 10.10 -13.90
CA PRO A 46 -3.59 10.02 -15.16
C PRO A 46 -3.72 11.40 -15.84
N THR A 47 -3.66 11.41 -17.17
CA THR A 47 -3.90 12.61 -17.98
C THR A 47 -4.63 12.29 -19.26
N GLN A 48 -5.49 13.20 -19.70
CA GLN A 48 -6.16 13.20 -21.01
C GLN A 48 -5.57 14.34 -21.84
N GLY A 49 -4.32 14.27 -22.19
CA GLY A 49 -3.68 15.38 -22.87
C GLY A 49 -2.96 15.01 -24.16
N ASN A 50 -2.80 16.00 -25.02
CA ASN A 50 -1.86 15.91 -26.12
C ASN A 50 -0.43 15.98 -25.52
N PRO A 51 0.46 15.01 -25.77
CA PRO A 51 1.83 15.02 -25.27
C PRO A 51 2.64 16.24 -25.71
N MET A 52 2.13 17.02 -26.66
CA MET A 52 2.82 18.18 -27.25
C MET A 52 2.52 19.53 -26.58
N GLY A 53 1.72 19.62 -25.52
CA GLY A 53 1.55 20.97 -24.99
C GLY A 53 0.62 21.27 -23.84
N SER A 54 -0.28 20.44 -23.44
CA SER A 54 -1.07 20.65 -22.23
C SER A 54 -1.30 19.37 -21.46
N ARG A 55 -1.23 19.44 -20.13
CA ARG A 55 -1.56 18.32 -19.23
C ARG A 55 -3.04 17.90 -19.33
N GLY A 56 -3.76 18.32 -20.38
CA GLY A 56 -5.19 18.08 -20.55
C GLY A 56 -6.07 18.94 -19.63
N ASN A 57 -7.24 18.42 -19.26
CA ASN A 57 -8.15 19.13 -18.36
C ASN A 57 -7.64 19.07 -16.92
N ASP A 58 -7.03 20.14 -16.43
CA ASP A 58 -6.47 20.25 -15.08
C ASP A 58 -7.54 20.23 -13.96
N SER A 59 -8.83 20.32 -14.32
CA SER A 59 -9.93 20.19 -13.34
C SER A 59 -10.30 18.76 -13.00
N LEU A 60 -9.85 17.76 -13.78
CA LEU A 60 -10.13 16.36 -13.48
C LEU A 60 -9.48 15.93 -12.16
N ARG A 61 -10.24 15.22 -11.36
CA ARG A 61 -9.80 14.59 -10.12
C ARG A 61 -10.10 13.09 -10.18
N PHE A 62 -9.20 12.30 -9.66
CA PHE A 62 -9.22 10.85 -9.78
C PHE A 62 -9.28 10.18 -8.40
N PRO A 63 -9.92 9.00 -8.29
CA PRO A 63 -9.76 8.15 -7.15
C PRO A 63 -8.26 7.84 -6.97
N THR A 64 -7.83 7.74 -5.71
CA THR A 64 -6.41 7.73 -5.39
C THR A 64 -6.06 6.56 -4.49
N VAL A 65 -4.94 5.93 -4.75
CA VAL A 65 -4.31 4.94 -3.89
C VAL A 65 -3.06 5.56 -3.27
N VAL A 66 -2.98 5.60 -1.94
CA VAL A 66 -1.74 5.87 -1.22
C VAL A 66 -1.12 4.53 -0.86
N TYR A 67 0.10 4.30 -1.36
CA TYR A 67 0.76 3.01 -1.32
C TYR A 67 2.01 3.04 -0.44
N CYS A 68 2.16 2.03 0.41
CA CYS A 68 3.34 1.78 1.23
C CYS A 68 4.01 0.47 0.82
N GLN A 69 5.27 0.53 0.41
CA GLN A 69 6.05 -0.64 0.01
C GLN A 69 6.50 -1.46 1.21
N GLY A 70 6.43 -2.79 1.08
CA GLY A 70 7.01 -3.75 2.00
C GLY A 70 8.54 -3.80 1.93
N SER A 71 9.17 -3.83 3.09
CA SER A 71 10.64 -3.90 3.20
C SER A 71 11.10 -4.59 4.49
N GLY A 72 10.17 -5.22 5.25
CA GLY A 72 10.45 -5.64 6.63
C GLY A 72 10.77 -4.45 7.54
N TRP A 73 10.16 -3.29 7.27
CA TRP A 73 10.43 -1.99 7.91
C TRP A 73 11.89 -1.52 7.80
N HIS A 74 12.67 -2.07 6.85
CA HIS A 74 13.95 -1.51 6.41
C HIS A 74 13.72 -0.30 5.51
N GLN A 75 14.83 0.29 5.02
CA GLN A 75 14.79 1.30 3.98
C GLN A 75 14.03 0.78 2.75
N GLN A 76 13.03 1.52 2.32
CA GLN A 76 12.20 1.18 1.17
C GLN A 76 12.88 1.54 -0.15
N TRP A 77 12.47 0.82 -1.20
CA TRP A 77 12.77 1.15 -2.58
C TRP A 77 11.47 1.52 -3.28
N LEU A 78 11.13 2.78 -3.27
CA LEU A 78 9.82 3.30 -3.70
C LEU A 78 9.35 2.82 -5.08
N TRP A 79 10.29 2.49 -5.98
CA TRP A 79 10.01 2.08 -7.35
C TRP A 79 9.67 0.60 -7.53
N HIS A 80 9.65 -0.18 -6.47
CA HIS A 80 9.52 -1.64 -6.54
C HIS A 80 8.29 -2.10 -7.36
N HIS A 81 7.11 -1.53 -7.11
CA HIS A 81 5.87 -1.87 -7.82
C HIS A 81 5.44 -0.83 -8.87
N PHE A 82 6.39 -0.07 -9.40
CA PHE A 82 6.09 1.02 -10.34
C PHE A 82 5.25 0.58 -11.55
N ALA A 83 5.50 -0.62 -12.09
CA ALA A 83 4.73 -1.16 -13.21
C ALA A 83 3.23 -1.35 -12.89
N HIS A 84 2.90 -1.79 -11.66
CA HIS A 84 1.51 -1.88 -11.20
C HIS A 84 0.87 -0.50 -11.06
N HIS A 85 1.62 0.46 -10.52
CA HIS A 85 1.16 1.83 -10.33
C HIS A 85 0.86 2.51 -11.68
N VAL A 86 1.72 2.30 -12.69
CA VAL A 86 1.46 2.79 -14.05
C VAL A 86 0.18 2.17 -14.63
N ARG A 87 0.00 0.83 -14.50
CA ARG A 87 -1.19 0.15 -15.00
C ARG A 87 -2.48 0.65 -14.36
N LEU A 88 -2.49 0.92 -13.05
CA LEU A 88 -3.63 1.53 -12.36
C LEU A 88 -3.87 2.97 -12.83
N ALA A 89 -2.80 3.75 -13.02
CA ALA A 89 -2.93 5.11 -13.49
C ALA A 89 -3.47 5.19 -14.93
N GLU A 90 -3.05 4.31 -15.83
CA GLU A 90 -3.64 4.17 -17.18
C GLU A 90 -5.15 3.85 -17.13
N ARG A 91 -5.64 3.29 -16.02
CA ARG A 91 -7.04 2.95 -15.77
C ARG A 91 -7.80 4.05 -15.01
N GLY A 92 -7.15 5.16 -14.68
CA GLY A 92 -7.78 6.33 -14.08
C GLY A 92 -7.69 6.46 -12.57
N PHE A 93 -6.67 5.87 -11.95
CA PHE A 93 -6.34 6.10 -10.54
C PHE A 93 -5.08 6.95 -10.42
N VAL A 94 -5.01 7.88 -9.49
CA VAL A 94 -3.73 8.39 -9.01
C VAL A 94 -3.14 7.37 -8.05
N VAL A 95 -1.85 7.06 -8.20
CA VAL A 95 -1.14 6.22 -7.24
C VAL A 95 0.02 7.01 -6.65
N VAL A 96 0.01 7.19 -5.33
CA VAL A 96 1.05 7.89 -4.59
C VAL A 96 1.80 6.88 -3.72
N SER A 97 3.02 6.54 -4.11
CA SER A 97 3.91 5.69 -3.31
C SER A 97 4.71 6.56 -2.36
N VAL A 98 4.71 6.22 -1.07
CA VAL A 98 5.30 7.03 -0.02
C VAL A 98 6.37 6.25 0.76
N GLU A 99 7.42 6.94 1.13
CA GLU A 99 8.47 6.44 2.01
C GLU A 99 8.07 6.66 3.46
N VAL A 100 8.34 5.70 4.33
CA VAL A 100 8.29 5.86 5.79
C VAL A 100 9.68 5.60 6.36
N ARG A 101 9.97 6.12 7.55
CA ARG A 101 11.27 5.86 8.19
C ARG A 101 11.45 4.37 8.46
N PRO A 102 12.66 3.82 8.22
CA PRO A 102 12.99 2.46 8.62
C PRO A 102 13.15 2.33 10.14
N TYR A 103 13.07 1.11 10.65
CA TYR A 103 13.52 0.86 12.03
C TYR A 103 14.97 1.34 12.21
N GLY A 104 15.31 1.78 13.44
CA GLY A 104 16.58 2.45 13.72
C GLY A 104 16.50 3.97 13.55
N GLU A 105 15.65 4.50 12.68
CA GLU A 105 15.28 5.92 12.61
C GLU A 105 13.97 6.20 13.35
N MET A 106 13.17 5.17 13.62
CA MET A 106 11.94 5.23 14.39
C MET A 106 11.67 3.91 15.12
N VAL A 107 10.70 3.91 16.00
CA VAL A 107 10.02 2.73 16.57
C VAL A 107 8.51 2.91 16.37
N PHE A 108 7.78 1.80 16.37
CA PHE A 108 6.31 1.85 16.30
C PHE A 108 5.73 2.85 17.34
N PRO A 109 4.80 3.73 16.94
CA PRO A 109 4.07 3.80 15.67
C PRO A 109 4.66 4.77 14.61
N GLY A 110 5.94 5.08 14.65
CA GLY A 110 6.54 6.14 13.82
C GLY A 110 6.36 5.96 12.32
N GLU A 111 6.27 4.73 11.80
CA GLU A 111 5.98 4.44 10.38
C GLU A 111 4.51 4.73 10.04
N VAL A 112 3.62 4.53 11.00
CA VAL A 112 2.18 4.84 10.85
C VAL A 112 1.98 6.35 10.83
N ASP A 113 2.67 7.07 11.72
CA ASP A 113 2.66 8.53 11.76
C ASP A 113 3.18 9.12 10.44
N ASP A 114 4.31 8.59 9.93
CA ASP A 114 4.86 9.03 8.64
C ASP A 114 3.89 8.78 7.48
N PHE A 115 3.21 7.62 7.47
CA PHE A 115 2.23 7.32 6.43
C PHE A 115 1.01 8.24 6.50
N LEU A 116 0.49 8.53 7.70
CA LEU A 116 -0.62 9.47 7.88
C LEU A 116 -0.24 10.90 7.51
N ASP A 117 0.98 11.34 7.79
CA ASP A 117 1.50 12.63 7.32
C ASP A 117 1.59 12.69 5.79
N ALA A 118 1.95 11.57 5.14
CA ALA A 118 1.91 11.50 3.68
C ALA A 118 0.47 11.58 3.14
N VAL A 119 -0.50 10.97 3.81
CA VAL A 119 -1.93 11.10 3.47
C VAL A 119 -2.40 12.55 3.64
N GLN A 120 -2.02 13.20 4.73
CA GLN A 120 -2.31 14.63 4.94
C GLN A 120 -1.72 15.50 3.82
N PHE A 121 -0.46 15.24 3.45
CA PHE A 121 0.19 15.91 2.31
C PHE A 121 -0.60 15.72 1.00
N VAL A 122 -1.08 14.51 0.73
CA VAL A 122 -1.90 14.21 -0.45
C VAL A 122 -3.19 15.02 -0.45
N HIS A 123 -3.84 15.19 0.70
CA HIS A 123 -5.02 16.05 0.85
C HIS A 123 -4.70 17.52 0.57
N GLU A 124 -3.63 18.04 1.13
CA GLU A 124 -3.20 19.44 0.97
C GLU A 124 -2.77 19.77 -0.45
N HIS A 125 -2.19 18.79 -1.17
CA HIS A 125 -1.71 18.93 -2.54
C HIS A 125 -2.66 18.29 -3.58
N ALA A 126 -3.92 18.06 -3.21
CA ALA A 126 -4.91 17.36 -4.04
C ALA A 126 -5.10 18.01 -5.43
N ALA A 127 -5.01 19.33 -5.52
CA ALA A 127 -5.14 20.03 -6.80
C ALA A 127 -3.96 19.74 -7.73
N GLU A 128 -2.74 19.74 -7.20
CA GLU A 128 -1.51 19.47 -7.94
C GLU A 128 -1.42 18.02 -8.37
N LEU A 129 -1.73 17.10 -7.46
CA LEU A 129 -1.69 15.65 -7.66
C LEU A 129 -2.94 15.11 -8.36
N ARG A 130 -3.94 15.96 -8.67
CA ARG A 130 -5.23 15.58 -9.28
C ARG A 130 -6.02 14.57 -8.46
N VAL A 131 -5.90 14.61 -7.16
CA VAL A 131 -6.55 13.71 -6.21
C VAL A 131 -7.98 14.14 -5.94
N ASP A 132 -8.90 13.18 -5.89
CA ASP A 132 -10.20 13.32 -5.26
C ASP A 132 -10.09 12.85 -3.80
N THR A 133 -10.03 13.81 -2.88
CA THR A 133 -9.83 13.53 -1.45
C THR A 133 -10.99 12.78 -0.79
N THR A 134 -12.12 12.65 -1.47
CA THR A 134 -13.27 11.86 -1.00
C THR A 134 -13.20 10.40 -1.41
N ARG A 135 -12.23 10.04 -2.26
CA ARG A 135 -12.06 8.72 -2.88
C ARG A 135 -10.62 8.24 -2.75
N ILE A 136 -10.16 8.06 -1.50
CA ILE A 136 -8.80 7.58 -1.19
C ILE A 136 -8.88 6.16 -0.65
N ALA A 137 -8.01 5.30 -1.15
CA ALA A 137 -7.72 3.96 -0.64
C ALA A 137 -6.27 3.90 -0.13
N PHE A 138 -6.02 3.06 0.87
CA PHE A 138 -4.66 2.69 1.26
C PHE A 138 -4.33 1.31 0.69
N TRP A 139 -3.09 1.11 0.33
CA TRP A 139 -2.59 -0.18 -0.14
C TRP A 139 -1.15 -0.37 0.31
N GLY A 140 -0.81 -1.58 0.69
CA GLY A 140 0.56 -1.96 0.98
C GLY A 140 0.81 -3.44 0.74
N ASP A 141 2.07 -3.80 0.75
CA ASP A 141 2.54 -5.18 0.72
C ASP A 141 3.46 -5.47 1.92
N SER A 142 3.40 -6.69 2.48
CA SER A 142 4.26 -7.11 3.60
C SER A 142 4.21 -6.10 4.76
N SER A 143 5.36 -5.61 5.23
CA SER A 143 5.43 -4.57 6.27
C SER A 143 4.74 -3.26 5.86
N GLY A 144 4.67 -2.94 4.57
CA GLY A 144 3.91 -1.79 4.07
C GLY A 144 2.40 -2.00 4.20
N ALA A 145 1.91 -3.24 4.04
CA ALA A 145 0.52 -3.58 4.28
C ALA A 145 0.17 -3.44 5.77
N HIS A 146 1.06 -3.88 6.67
CA HIS A 146 0.90 -3.61 8.10
C HIS A 146 0.76 -2.12 8.38
N THR A 147 1.65 -1.29 7.84
CA THR A 147 1.60 0.18 8.02
C THR A 147 0.29 0.75 7.48
N ALA A 148 -0.14 0.32 6.28
CA ALA A 148 -1.40 0.76 5.67
C ALA A 148 -2.65 0.33 6.47
N LEU A 149 -2.67 -0.91 7.00
CA LEU A 149 -3.73 -1.42 7.87
C LEU A 149 -3.78 -0.65 9.19
N MET A 150 -2.63 -0.48 9.86
CA MET A 150 -2.55 0.30 11.10
C MET A 150 -3.05 1.72 10.89
N ALA A 151 -2.56 2.40 9.84
CA ALA A 151 -3.04 3.73 9.49
C ALA A 151 -4.55 3.76 9.21
N ALA A 152 -5.07 2.80 8.43
CA ALA A 152 -6.50 2.75 8.10
C ALA A 152 -7.40 2.53 9.32
N TYR A 153 -6.93 1.76 10.31
CA TYR A 153 -7.73 1.36 11.47
C TYR A 153 -7.57 2.32 12.67
N THR A 154 -6.57 3.21 12.62
CA THR A 154 -6.29 4.18 13.70
C THR A 154 -6.45 5.64 13.26
N ALA A 155 -6.61 5.91 11.95
CA ALA A 155 -6.76 7.26 11.43
C ALA A 155 -7.94 8.01 12.04
N GLU A 156 -7.77 9.29 12.23
CA GLU A 156 -8.90 10.20 12.45
C GLU A 156 -9.83 10.21 11.23
N ALA A 157 -11.11 10.50 11.44
CA ALA A 157 -12.14 10.43 10.41
C ALA A 157 -11.80 11.25 9.14
N ALA A 158 -11.05 12.34 9.28
CA ALA A 158 -10.64 13.20 8.15
C ALA A 158 -9.63 12.53 7.20
N LEU A 159 -8.83 11.59 7.69
CA LEU A 159 -7.78 10.89 6.94
C LEU A 159 -8.13 9.43 6.67
N MET A 160 -9.25 8.94 7.18
CA MET A 160 -9.67 7.55 7.03
C MET A 160 -9.92 7.22 5.55
N PRO A 161 -9.34 6.14 5.02
CA PRO A 161 -9.55 5.74 3.63
C PRO A 161 -10.95 5.16 3.44
N ARG A 162 -11.42 5.11 2.19
CA ARG A 162 -12.66 4.42 1.80
C ARG A 162 -12.51 2.90 1.85
N CYS A 163 -11.30 2.39 1.62
CA CYS A 163 -10.97 0.96 1.69
C CYS A 163 -9.46 0.79 1.84
N VAL A 164 -9.04 -0.42 2.21
CA VAL A 164 -7.63 -0.80 2.28
C VAL A 164 -7.36 -2.11 1.57
N VAL A 165 -6.22 -2.20 0.89
CA VAL A 165 -5.71 -3.42 0.24
C VAL A 165 -4.49 -3.90 1.00
N ASP A 166 -4.57 -5.11 1.50
CA ASP A 166 -3.51 -5.82 2.21
C ASP A 166 -2.94 -6.94 1.32
N TRP A 167 -1.72 -6.78 0.88
CA TRP A 167 -0.96 -7.86 0.28
C TRP A 167 -0.01 -8.45 1.33
N TYR A 168 -0.37 -9.65 1.81
CA TYR A 168 0.44 -10.47 2.73
C TYR A 168 1.10 -9.70 3.88
N GLY A 169 0.36 -8.79 4.54
CA GLY A 169 0.86 -8.05 5.69
C GLY A 169 0.82 -8.84 7.00
N PRO A 170 1.76 -8.63 7.92
CA PRO A 170 1.61 -9.12 9.28
C PRO A 170 0.50 -8.35 9.99
N ALA A 171 -0.53 -9.05 10.44
CA ALA A 171 -1.71 -8.45 11.02
C ALA A 171 -1.87 -8.70 12.52
N ASP A 172 -1.16 -9.69 13.05
CA ASP A 172 -1.25 -10.16 14.44
C ASP A 172 0.14 -10.49 14.98
N LEU A 173 0.80 -9.49 15.58
CA LEU A 173 2.16 -9.65 16.11
C LEU A 173 2.20 -10.48 17.40
N GLU A 174 1.07 -10.58 18.12
CA GLU A 174 0.96 -11.52 19.24
C GLU A 174 0.98 -12.97 18.73
N LEU A 175 0.18 -13.29 17.71
CA LEU A 175 0.23 -14.60 17.05
C LEU A 175 1.62 -14.85 16.45
N LEU A 176 2.22 -13.82 15.83
CA LEU A 176 3.56 -13.90 15.22
C LEU A 176 4.62 -14.34 16.24
N SER A 177 4.48 -13.96 17.51
CA SER A 177 5.44 -14.30 18.59
C SER A 177 5.61 -15.82 18.82
N THR A 178 4.70 -16.63 18.32
CA THR A 178 4.72 -18.09 18.45
C THR A 178 4.87 -18.81 17.12
N GLN A 179 4.79 -18.09 16.00
CA GLN A 179 4.88 -18.66 14.67
C GLN A 179 6.33 -18.93 14.24
N ARG A 180 6.49 -19.81 13.27
CA ARG A 180 7.80 -20.15 12.69
C ARG A 180 7.73 -20.03 11.17
N SER A 181 8.83 -19.59 10.59
CA SER A 181 9.02 -19.53 9.15
C SER A 181 10.49 -19.82 8.79
N THR A 182 10.86 -19.60 7.53
CA THR A 182 12.25 -19.70 7.09
C THR A 182 13.13 -18.54 7.55
N MET A 183 12.51 -17.46 8.07
CA MET A 183 13.21 -16.33 8.67
C MET A 183 12.85 -16.18 10.15
N GLU A 184 13.67 -15.45 10.89
CA GLU A 184 13.38 -15.06 12.27
C GLU A 184 12.24 -14.04 12.29
N LEU A 185 11.16 -14.32 13.05
CA LEU A 185 9.95 -13.49 13.04
C LEU A 185 9.76 -12.62 14.28
N HIS A 186 10.27 -13.02 15.43
CA HIS A 186 9.84 -12.47 16.71
C HIS A 186 10.97 -12.05 17.66
N GLY A 187 12.22 -12.47 17.41
CA GLY A 187 13.37 -12.11 18.23
C GLY A 187 13.78 -10.62 18.08
N PRO A 188 14.65 -10.13 18.96
CA PRO A 188 15.09 -8.70 18.96
C PRO A 188 15.68 -8.22 17.63
N GLU A 189 16.29 -9.15 16.88
CA GLU A 189 16.89 -8.84 15.58
C GLU A 189 15.93 -9.09 14.38
N SER A 190 14.76 -9.68 14.64
CA SER A 190 13.74 -9.85 13.61
C SER A 190 13.18 -8.51 13.14
N PRO A 191 12.59 -8.43 11.93
CA PRO A 191 11.94 -7.20 11.48
C PRO A 191 10.90 -6.66 12.46
N ALA A 192 10.04 -7.53 13.02
CA ALA A 192 9.02 -7.12 13.98
C ALA A 192 9.63 -6.74 15.35
N GLY A 193 10.64 -7.47 15.82
CA GLY A 193 11.36 -7.10 17.05
C GLY A 193 12.03 -5.74 16.93
N ARG A 194 12.68 -5.46 15.80
CA ARG A 194 13.33 -4.17 15.52
C ARG A 194 12.32 -3.04 15.36
N LEU A 195 11.17 -3.26 14.73
CA LEU A 195 10.07 -2.30 14.68
C LEU A 195 9.67 -1.84 16.08
N LEU A 196 9.60 -2.77 17.03
CA LEU A 196 9.21 -2.51 18.42
C LEU A 196 10.37 -2.09 19.34
N GLY A 197 11.51 -1.74 18.78
CA GLY A 197 12.66 -1.20 19.54
C GLY A 197 13.71 -2.23 19.95
N GLY A 198 13.81 -3.36 19.24
CA GLY A 198 14.82 -4.41 19.47
C GLY A 198 14.44 -5.35 20.61
N ILE A 199 13.17 -5.79 20.64
CA ILE A 199 12.62 -6.62 21.70
C ILE A 199 12.28 -8.04 21.23
N GLU A 200 12.21 -8.99 22.16
CA GLU A 200 11.56 -10.29 21.97
C GLU A 200 10.05 -10.11 22.11
N LEU A 201 9.27 -10.44 21.06
CA LEU A 201 7.82 -10.24 21.04
C LEU A 201 7.12 -11.00 22.17
N ALA A 202 7.54 -12.23 22.45
CA ALA A 202 6.94 -13.08 23.48
C ALA A 202 7.04 -12.47 24.89
N ASP A 203 8.05 -11.65 25.15
CA ASP A 203 8.25 -10.97 26.43
C ASP A 203 7.48 -9.64 26.54
N HIS A 204 6.91 -9.16 25.43
CA HIS A 204 6.26 -7.86 25.30
C HIS A 204 4.91 -7.91 24.58
N LEU A 205 4.05 -8.88 24.94
CA LEU A 205 2.77 -9.13 24.24
C LEU A 205 1.83 -7.91 24.21
N ASP A 206 1.85 -7.07 25.23
CA ASP A 206 1.02 -5.86 25.25
C ASP A 206 1.42 -4.87 24.15
N LEU A 207 2.73 -4.75 23.87
CA LEU A 207 3.22 -3.92 22.78
C LEU A 207 2.94 -4.59 21.42
N ALA A 208 3.14 -5.91 21.32
CA ALA A 208 2.78 -6.69 20.13
C ALA A 208 1.30 -6.51 19.77
N ARG A 209 0.38 -6.60 20.75
CA ARG A 209 -1.07 -6.32 20.54
C ARG A 209 -1.35 -4.91 20.06
N LYS A 210 -0.68 -3.90 20.64
CA LYS A 210 -0.84 -2.50 20.20
C LYS A 210 -0.38 -2.28 18.76
N ALA A 211 0.63 -3.03 18.33
CA ALA A 211 1.14 -2.98 16.97
C ALA A 211 0.45 -4.00 16.03
N SER A 212 -0.67 -4.57 16.42
CA SER A 212 -1.42 -5.56 15.62
C SER A 212 -2.70 -4.96 15.06
N PRO A 213 -2.88 -4.87 13.74
CA PRO A 213 -4.13 -4.44 13.11
C PRO A 213 -5.37 -5.15 13.66
N VAL A 214 -5.31 -6.47 13.91
CA VAL A 214 -6.44 -7.25 14.47
C VAL A 214 -6.93 -6.71 15.82
N GLY A 215 -6.08 -6.06 16.60
CA GLY A 215 -6.40 -5.50 17.90
C GLY A 215 -7.40 -4.32 17.85
N TYR A 216 -7.52 -3.68 16.69
CA TYR A 216 -8.41 -2.53 16.47
C TYR A 216 -9.76 -2.91 15.86
N VAL A 217 -9.92 -4.17 15.45
CA VAL A 217 -11.16 -4.66 14.86
C VAL A 217 -12.14 -5.06 15.94
N ALA A 218 -13.22 -4.28 16.07
CA ALA A 218 -14.34 -4.53 16.97
C ALA A 218 -15.67 -4.24 16.25
N PRO A 219 -16.82 -4.79 16.72
CA PRO A 219 -18.12 -4.56 16.09
C PRO A 219 -18.50 -3.08 15.98
N ASP A 220 -18.16 -2.29 16.98
CA ASP A 220 -18.43 -0.84 17.07
C ASP A 220 -17.32 0.05 16.48
N ALA A 221 -16.16 -0.50 16.13
CA ALA A 221 -15.10 0.25 15.48
C ALA A 221 -15.47 0.61 14.03
N THR A 222 -15.04 1.78 13.56
CA THR A 222 -15.14 2.15 12.15
C THR A 222 -13.94 1.57 11.41
N ILE A 223 -14.16 0.48 10.67
CA ILE A 223 -13.14 -0.21 9.89
C ILE A 223 -13.52 -0.13 8.42
N PRO A 224 -12.65 0.38 7.54
CA PRO A 224 -12.94 0.43 6.12
C PRO A 224 -12.95 -0.98 5.49
N PRO A 225 -13.73 -1.20 4.40
CA PRO A 225 -13.67 -2.42 3.61
C PRO A 225 -12.23 -2.83 3.31
N THR A 226 -11.91 -4.11 3.50
CA THR A 226 -10.55 -4.64 3.42
C THR A 226 -10.46 -5.76 2.37
N LEU A 227 -9.55 -5.63 1.42
CA LEU A 227 -9.14 -6.72 0.51
C LEU A 227 -7.84 -7.32 1.02
N ILE A 228 -7.84 -8.62 1.30
CA ILE A 228 -6.66 -9.37 1.74
C ILE A 228 -6.24 -10.33 0.63
N MET A 229 -4.96 -10.37 0.30
CA MET A 229 -4.39 -11.31 -0.66
C MET A 229 -3.08 -11.88 -0.12
N HIS A 230 -2.94 -13.24 -0.10
CA HIS A 230 -1.77 -13.89 0.48
C HIS A 230 -1.39 -15.15 -0.29
N GLY A 231 -0.10 -15.37 -0.51
CA GLY A 231 0.44 -16.58 -1.13
C GLY A 231 0.27 -17.80 -0.21
N GLY A 232 -0.33 -18.87 -0.72
CA GLY A 232 -0.60 -20.07 0.08
C GLY A 232 0.64 -20.87 0.46
N ALA A 233 1.79 -20.58 -0.14
CA ALA A 233 3.09 -21.17 0.12
C ALA A 233 4.15 -20.13 0.55
N ASP A 234 3.72 -19.05 1.19
CA ASP A 234 4.60 -18.00 1.69
C ASP A 234 5.65 -18.54 2.66
N PRO A 235 6.96 -18.49 2.33
CA PRO A 235 8.00 -19.05 3.18
C PRO A 235 8.45 -18.08 4.29
N PHE A 236 8.04 -16.80 4.22
CA PHE A 236 8.50 -15.74 5.11
C PHE A 236 7.45 -15.37 6.14
N LEU A 237 6.24 -15.04 5.70
CA LEU A 237 5.16 -14.67 6.59
C LEU A 237 4.09 -15.77 6.60
N PRO A 238 3.77 -16.37 7.76
CA PRO A 238 2.76 -17.42 7.85
C PRO A 238 1.40 -16.94 7.33
N PHE A 239 0.76 -17.76 6.49
CA PHE A 239 -0.56 -17.50 5.91
C PHE A 239 -1.63 -17.21 6.97
N GLU A 240 -1.45 -17.78 8.18
CA GLU A 240 -2.31 -17.59 9.35
C GLU A 240 -2.41 -16.12 9.80
N GLN A 241 -1.47 -15.25 9.41
CA GLN A 241 -1.57 -13.82 9.67
C GLN A 241 -2.79 -13.22 8.97
N SER A 242 -2.95 -13.53 7.69
CA SER A 242 -4.13 -13.09 6.91
C SER A 242 -5.41 -13.82 7.35
N VAL A 243 -5.33 -15.07 7.76
CA VAL A 243 -6.49 -15.80 8.31
C VAL A 243 -6.97 -15.14 9.60
N SER A 244 -6.06 -14.79 10.53
CA SER A 244 -6.39 -14.08 11.77
C SER A 244 -7.12 -12.77 11.49
N LEU A 245 -6.62 -11.96 10.55
CA LEU A 245 -7.26 -10.70 10.18
C LEU A 245 -8.65 -10.93 9.55
N TYR A 246 -8.74 -11.85 8.59
CA TYR A 246 -10.00 -12.18 7.92
C TYR A 246 -11.08 -12.63 8.92
N GLU A 247 -10.74 -13.57 9.80
CA GLU A 247 -11.67 -14.08 10.80
C GLU A 247 -12.12 -12.98 11.76
N ARG A 248 -11.19 -12.13 12.19
CA ARG A 248 -11.49 -11.01 13.07
C ARG A 248 -12.44 -9.99 12.43
N LEU A 249 -12.21 -9.63 11.16
CA LEU A 249 -13.08 -8.73 10.39
C LEU A 249 -14.46 -9.34 10.18
N ARG A 250 -14.53 -10.60 9.74
CA ARG A 250 -15.78 -11.34 9.53
C ARG A 250 -16.62 -11.41 10.83
N ASP A 251 -16.00 -11.78 11.94
CA ASP A 251 -16.67 -11.96 13.22
C ASP A 251 -17.16 -10.63 13.81
N ALA A 252 -16.51 -9.52 13.45
CA ALA A 252 -16.94 -8.17 13.75
C ALA A 252 -17.95 -7.60 12.72
N ASN A 253 -18.43 -8.39 11.75
CA ASN A 253 -19.33 -7.99 10.66
C ASN A 253 -18.79 -6.82 9.83
N LYS A 254 -17.48 -6.80 9.57
CA LYS A 254 -16.82 -5.84 8.66
C LYS A 254 -16.77 -6.40 7.25
N GLU A 255 -16.82 -5.52 6.25
CA GLU A 255 -16.68 -5.90 4.85
C GLU A 255 -15.23 -6.33 4.57
N VAL A 256 -15.06 -7.59 4.14
CA VAL A 256 -13.75 -8.17 3.84
C VAL A 256 -13.83 -9.17 2.68
N GLU A 257 -12.85 -9.10 1.78
CA GLU A 257 -12.59 -10.10 0.76
C GLU A 257 -11.22 -10.71 1.00
N PHE A 258 -11.08 -12.02 0.83
CA PHE A 258 -9.83 -12.72 1.06
C PHE A 258 -9.52 -13.68 -0.08
N TYR A 259 -8.36 -13.51 -0.70
CA TYR A 259 -7.85 -14.36 -1.77
C TYR A 259 -6.57 -15.06 -1.33
N ARG A 260 -6.58 -16.39 -1.41
CA ARG A 260 -5.38 -17.23 -1.28
C ARG A 260 -4.83 -17.51 -2.67
N MET A 261 -3.58 -17.11 -2.92
CA MET A 261 -2.87 -17.48 -4.15
C MET A 261 -2.22 -18.84 -3.95
N GLU A 262 -2.84 -19.88 -4.49
CA GLU A 262 -2.39 -21.25 -4.29
C GLU A 262 -1.01 -21.48 -4.93
N GLY A 263 -0.05 -21.94 -4.13
CA GLY A 263 1.32 -22.21 -4.57
C GLY A 263 2.25 -21.01 -4.69
N ASP A 264 1.75 -19.79 -4.55
CA ASP A 264 2.58 -18.58 -4.56
C ASP A 264 3.18 -18.29 -3.18
N GLY A 265 4.33 -17.58 -3.20
CA GLY A 265 5.09 -17.18 -2.01
C GLY A 265 4.80 -15.76 -1.53
N HIS A 266 5.83 -15.13 -0.96
CA HIS A 266 5.81 -13.77 -0.44
C HIS A 266 6.05 -12.75 -1.53
N GLY A 267 5.01 -12.39 -2.27
CA GLY A 267 5.13 -11.52 -3.45
C GLY A 267 5.69 -12.26 -4.69
N GLY A 268 5.78 -11.55 -5.80
CA GLY A 268 6.13 -12.14 -7.10
C GLY A 268 5.06 -13.10 -7.62
N GLY A 269 5.37 -13.90 -8.65
CA GLY A 269 4.44 -14.90 -9.17
C GLY A 269 3.09 -14.32 -9.58
N ALA A 270 1.99 -14.76 -8.93
CA ALA A 270 0.66 -14.27 -9.20
C ALA A 270 0.48 -12.78 -8.89
N PHE A 271 1.20 -12.23 -7.90
CA PHE A 271 1.12 -10.81 -7.57
C PHE A 271 1.59 -9.91 -8.71
N ASP A 272 2.47 -10.39 -9.57
CA ASP A 272 2.93 -9.68 -10.79
C ASP A 272 1.96 -9.86 -11.97
N ASN A 273 0.93 -10.69 -11.82
CA ASN A 273 -0.02 -10.98 -12.89
C ASN A 273 -1.09 -9.89 -13.02
N VAL A 274 -1.39 -9.50 -14.24
CA VAL A 274 -2.45 -8.51 -14.54
C VAL A 274 -3.81 -8.94 -13.99
N ALA A 275 -4.12 -10.23 -13.99
CA ALA A 275 -5.40 -10.73 -13.47
C ALA A 275 -5.57 -10.48 -11.95
N VAL A 276 -4.47 -10.50 -11.17
CA VAL A 276 -4.50 -10.13 -9.76
C VAL A 276 -4.71 -8.62 -9.60
N LEU A 277 -4.05 -7.82 -10.44
CA LEU A 277 -4.29 -6.39 -10.46
C LEU A 277 -5.73 -6.03 -10.88
N ASP A 278 -6.36 -6.83 -11.77
CA ASP A 278 -7.75 -6.65 -12.16
C ASP A 278 -8.71 -6.88 -10.97
N ILE A 279 -8.42 -7.85 -10.09
CA ILE A 279 -9.17 -8.06 -8.84
C ILE A 279 -9.04 -6.84 -7.92
N VAL A 280 -7.82 -6.31 -7.75
CA VAL A 280 -7.58 -5.10 -6.95
C VAL A 280 -8.35 -3.91 -7.53
N GLU A 281 -8.27 -3.71 -8.86
CA GLU A 281 -9.01 -2.63 -9.54
C GLU A 281 -10.52 -2.76 -9.34
N GLU A 282 -11.07 -3.96 -9.50
CA GLU A 282 -12.50 -4.20 -9.32
C GLU A 282 -12.94 -3.87 -7.89
N PHE A 283 -12.18 -4.28 -6.88
CA PHE A 283 -12.42 -3.89 -5.49
C PHE A 283 -12.36 -2.38 -5.30
N LEU A 284 -11.30 -1.73 -5.79
CA LEU A 284 -11.14 -0.27 -5.68
C LEU A 284 -12.31 0.47 -6.33
N ARG A 285 -12.78 0.05 -7.52
CA ARG A 285 -13.92 0.69 -8.19
C ARG A 285 -15.22 0.54 -7.43
N ARG A 286 -15.45 -0.61 -6.80
CA ARG A 286 -16.65 -0.79 -5.96
C ARG A 286 -16.65 0.14 -4.74
N GLN A 287 -15.49 0.39 -4.16
CA GLN A 287 -15.37 1.17 -2.93
C GLN A 287 -15.19 2.67 -3.17
N LEU A 288 -14.57 3.04 -4.28
CA LEU A 288 -14.26 4.45 -4.58
C LEU A 288 -15.26 5.08 -5.57
N GLY A 289 -15.97 4.31 -6.38
CA GLY A 289 -16.93 4.79 -7.37
C GLY A 289 -16.27 5.14 -8.70
#